data_fca67f6eabbc4d7722c133813569c638
#
_entry.id   fca67f6eabbc4d7722c133813569c638
#
_cell.length_a   1.000
_cell.length_b   1.000
_cell.length_c   1.000
_cell.angle_alpha   90.00
_cell.angle_beta   90.00
_cell.angle_gamma   90.00
#
_symmetry.space_group_name_H-M   'P 1'
#
loop_
_entity.id
_entity.type
_entity.pdbx_description
1 polymer ?
#
loop_
_entity_poly.entity_id
_entity_poly.type
_entity_poly.pdbx_seq_one_letter_code
_entity_poly.pdbx_strand_id
1 'polypeptide(L)'
;ILIDLTGHTGNNRLTLFARRAAPIQINWLGYPTTTGLSQMDFRLTDVIADPPGLTEAFHSEVLVHLQPCFLCYSPPNEIPVLKVKHRPVTFGSFNNFAKLTEKTVHLWAQLMNRVAASRLVLKSRQFADPVVTKLIYDWFEGRGIEQTRIELVGRVHSRQAHLEYYNEIDIGKVDGAMDEMIKKAN
;
A
#
# COMPACT_ATOMS: atom_id res chain seq x y z
N ILE A 1 -23.25 -20.65 -3.58
CA ILE A 1 -22.38 -19.50 -3.93
C ILE A 1 -21.08 -19.65 -3.15
N LEU A 2 -19.95 -19.48 -3.84
CA LEU A 2 -18.64 -19.46 -3.23
C LEU A 2 -17.97 -18.12 -3.56
N ILE A 3 -17.40 -17.45 -2.54
CA ILE A 3 -16.80 -16.13 -2.69
C ILE A 3 -15.30 -16.23 -2.41
N ASP A 4 -14.50 -15.78 -3.35
CA ASP A 4 -13.06 -15.58 -3.18
C ASP A 4 -12.79 -14.17 -2.66
N LEU A 5 -12.13 -14.07 -1.51
CA LEU A 5 -11.76 -12.80 -0.88
C LEU A 5 -10.29 -12.44 -1.05
N THR A 6 -9.54 -13.21 -1.82
CA THR A 6 -8.08 -13.09 -1.91
C THR A 6 -7.56 -12.77 -3.31
N GLY A 7 -8.19 -13.29 -4.35
CA GLY A 7 -7.68 -13.18 -5.71
C GLY A 7 -6.23 -13.67 -5.78
N HIS A 8 -5.36 -12.93 -6.46
CA HIS A 8 -3.94 -13.27 -6.62
C HIS A 8 -3.04 -12.88 -5.42
N THR A 9 -3.61 -12.56 -4.27
CA THR A 9 -2.80 -12.28 -3.06
C THR A 9 -2.21 -13.55 -2.46
N GLY A 10 -1.29 -13.42 -1.52
CA GLY A 10 -0.65 -14.56 -0.86
C GLY A 10 -1.66 -15.49 -0.18
N ASN A 11 -1.38 -16.79 -0.20
CA ASN A 11 -2.25 -17.85 0.35
C ASN A 11 -3.64 -17.94 -0.30
N ASN A 12 -3.79 -17.52 -1.55
CA ASN A 12 -5.05 -17.64 -2.29
C ASN A 12 -5.49 -19.10 -2.50
N ARG A 13 -6.71 -19.26 -2.98
CA ARG A 13 -7.33 -20.55 -3.28
C ARG A 13 -7.85 -20.63 -4.72
N LEU A 14 -7.27 -19.88 -5.65
CA LEU A 14 -7.73 -19.80 -7.04
C LEU A 14 -7.75 -21.18 -7.73
N THR A 15 -6.85 -22.08 -7.36
CA THR A 15 -6.87 -23.48 -7.87
C THR A 15 -8.13 -24.26 -7.49
N LEU A 16 -8.78 -23.94 -6.35
CA LEU A 16 -10.09 -24.48 -5.99
C LEU A 16 -11.17 -23.92 -6.90
N PHE A 17 -11.18 -22.61 -7.11
CA PHE A 17 -12.14 -21.93 -7.98
C PHE A 17 -12.01 -22.37 -9.43
N ALA A 18 -10.79 -22.62 -9.92
CA ALA A 18 -10.55 -23.16 -11.25
C ALA A 18 -11.22 -24.52 -11.51
N ARG A 19 -11.53 -25.28 -10.46
CA ARG A 19 -12.25 -26.57 -10.55
C ARG A 19 -13.77 -26.46 -10.51
N ARG A 20 -14.31 -25.26 -10.53
CA ARG A 20 -15.77 -25.01 -10.43
C ARG A 20 -16.38 -25.65 -9.18
N ALA A 21 -15.89 -25.26 -8.01
CA ALA A 21 -16.30 -25.85 -6.73
C ALA A 21 -17.74 -25.49 -6.31
N ALA A 22 -18.36 -24.52 -6.97
CA ALA A 22 -19.75 -24.12 -6.72
C ALA A 22 -20.46 -23.67 -8.02
N PRO A 23 -21.80 -23.76 -8.07
CA PRO A 23 -22.59 -23.29 -9.21
C PRO A 23 -22.40 -21.79 -9.54
N ILE A 24 -22.18 -20.96 -8.52
CA ILE A 24 -21.89 -19.52 -8.66
C ILE A 24 -20.62 -19.22 -7.89
N GLN A 25 -19.63 -18.63 -8.55
CA GLN A 25 -18.37 -18.23 -7.98
C GLN A 25 -18.13 -16.74 -8.20
N ILE A 26 -17.74 -16.03 -7.13
CA ILE A 26 -17.63 -14.58 -7.09
C ILE A 26 -16.26 -14.19 -6.55
N ASN A 27 -15.56 -13.28 -7.21
CA ASN A 27 -14.38 -12.61 -6.66
C ASN A 27 -14.76 -11.28 -6.02
N TRP A 28 -14.21 -11.00 -4.83
CA TRP A 28 -14.45 -9.75 -4.12
C TRP A 28 -13.26 -9.36 -3.24
N LEU A 29 -13.02 -8.08 -3.12
CA LEU A 29 -12.25 -7.36 -2.12
C LEU A 29 -10.72 -7.48 -2.21
N GLY A 30 -10.12 -8.68 -2.17
CA GLY A 30 -8.70 -8.85 -1.84
C GLY A 30 -7.70 -8.47 -2.92
N TYR A 31 -8.08 -8.57 -4.19
CA TYR A 31 -7.20 -8.25 -5.32
C TYR A 31 -7.94 -7.36 -6.33
N PRO A 32 -7.38 -6.21 -6.73
CA PRO A 32 -8.12 -5.17 -7.43
C PRO A 32 -8.20 -5.36 -8.95
N THR A 33 -8.09 -6.59 -9.47
CA THR A 33 -8.25 -6.90 -10.89
C THR A 33 -8.77 -8.32 -11.10
N THR A 34 -8.91 -8.76 -12.34
CA THR A 34 -9.40 -10.08 -12.74
C THR A 34 -8.66 -11.22 -12.07
N THR A 35 -9.35 -12.34 -11.83
CA THR A 35 -8.72 -13.62 -11.48
C THR A 35 -8.14 -14.33 -12.70
N GLY A 36 -8.60 -14.00 -13.91
CA GLY A 36 -8.25 -14.68 -15.16
C GLY A 36 -8.85 -16.09 -15.30
N LEU A 37 -9.80 -16.45 -14.43
CA LEU A 37 -10.41 -17.78 -14.41
C LEU A 37 -11.76 -17.76 -15.14
N SER A 38 -11.90 -18.57 -16.18
CA SER A 38 -13.18 -18.76 -16.87
C SER A 38 -14.28 -19.38 -16.01
N GLN A 39 -13.92 -19.97 -14.87
CA GLN A 39 -14.84 -20.55 -13.89
C GLN A 39 -15.29 -19.53 -12.83
N MET A 40 -14.75 -18.33 -12.81
CA MET A 40 -15.22 -17.24 -11.95
C MET A 40 -16.31 -16.48 -12.71
N ASP A 41 -17.51 -16.42 -12.14
CA ASP A 41 -18.65 -15.83 -12.85
C ASP A 41 -18.68 -14.31 -12.72
N PHE A 42 -18.49 -13.81 -11.50
CA PHE A 42 -18.68 -12.41 -11.19
C PHE A 42 -17.51 -11.84 -10.39
N ARG A 43 -17.28 -10.55 -10.58
CA ARG A 43 -16.45 -9.73 -9.73
C ARG A 43 -17.25 -8.57 -9.17
N LEU A 44 -17.28 -8.45 -7.83
CA LEU A 44 -17.88 -7.30 -7.17
C LEU A 44 -16.88 -6.13 -7.17
N THR A 45 -17.30 -5.02 -7.72
CA THR A 45 -16.53 -3.79 -7.88
C THR A 45 -17.44 -2.56 -7.72
N ASP A 46 -16.99 -1.38 -8.10
CA ASP A 46 -17.80 -0.16 -8.21
C ASP A 46 -17.42 0.67 -9.44
N VAL A 47 -18.19 1.71 -9.72
CA VAL A 47 -18.01 2.57 -10.90
C VAL A 47 -16.75 3.44 -10.86
N ILE A 48 -16.08 3.56 -9.70
CA ILE A 48 -14.84 4.31 -9.55
C ILE A 48 -13.64 3.40 -9.84
N ALA A 49 -13.65 2.20 -9.28
CA ALA A 49 -12.57 1.22 -9.46
C ALA A 49 -12.58 0.63 -10.87
N ASP A 50 -13.76 0.31 -11.38
CA ASP A 50 -13.99 -0.26 -12.71
C ASP A 50 -15.08 0.53 -13.45
N PRO A 51 -14.75 1.67 -14.09
CA PRO A 51 -15.72 2.49 -14.81
C PRO A 51 -16.38 1.73 -15.96
N PRO A 52 -17.74 1.71 -16.03
CA PRO A 52 -18.47 1.03 -17.09
C PRO A 52 -18.04 1.45 -18.50
N GLY A 53 -17.84 0.48 -19.37
CA GLY A 53 -17.39 0.67 -20.74
C GLY A 53 -15.88 0.85 -20.92
N LEU A 54 -15.11 0.84 -19.83
CA LEU A 54 -13.64 1.05 -19.92
C LEU A 54 -12.83 -0.18 -19.48
N THR A 55 -13.31 -0.97 -18.54
CA THR A 55 -12.50 -2.01 -17.89
C THR A 55 -13.00 -3.43 -18.12
N GLU A 56 -14.19 -3.64 -18.61
CA GLU A 56 -14.79 -4.97 -18.81
C GLU A 56 -13.90 -5.89 -19.67
N ALA A 57 -13.25 -5.33 -20.69
CA ALA A 57 -12.38 -6.09 -21.59
C ALA A 57 -11.12 -6.67 -20.91
N PHE A 58 -10.79 -6.19 -19.70
CA PHE A 58 -9.64 -6.65 -18.93
C PHE A 58 -10.00 -7.70 -17.87
N HIS A 59 -11.28 -8.10 -17.81
CA HIS A 59 -11.78 -9.07 -16.83
C HIS A 59 -12.35 -10.30 -17.51
N SER A 60 -12.08 -11.47 -16.95
CA SER A 60 -12.72 -12.72 -17.35
C SER A 60 -14.12 -12.88 -16.71
N GLU A 61 -14.37 -12.14 -15.64
CA GLU A 61 -15.61 -12.12 -14.86
C GLU A 61 -16.56 -11.04 -15.37
N VAL A 62 -17.87 -11.26 -15.15
CA VAL A 62 -18.86 -10.19 -15.29
C VAL A 62 -18.72 -9.23 -14.10
N LEU A 63 -18.53 -7.95 -14.38
CA LEU A 63 -18.44 -6.91 -13.36
C LEU A 63 -19.80 -6.57 -12.79
N VAL A 64 -19.93 -6.61 -11.46
CA VAL A 64 -21.13 -6.21 -10.71
C VAL A 64 -20.78 -5.01 -9.86
N HIS A 65 -21.33 -3.85 -10.22
CA HIS A 65 -21.04 -2.59 -9.57
C HIS A 65 -21.92 -2.40 -8.32
N LEU A 66 -21.28 -2.35 -7.16
CA LEU A 66 -21.91 -2.05 -5.87
C LEU A 66 -22.02 -0.55 -5.63
N GLN A 67 -23.02 -0.15 -4.87
CA GLN A 67 -23.24 1.24 -4.46
C GLN A 67 -23.14 1.36 -2.93
N PRO A 68 -22.51 2.41 -2.39
CA PRO A 68 -21.75 3.47 -3.08
C PRO A 68 -20.32 3.05 -3.42
N CYS A 69 -19.82 1.94 -2.88
CA CYS A 69 -18.46 1.46 -3.02
C CYS A 69 -18.40 -0.06 -2.80
N PHE A 70 -17.48 -0.75 -3.47
CA PHE A 70 -17.29 -2.20 -3.26
C PHE A 70 -16.49 -2.51 -1.99
N LEU A 71 -15.80 -1.53 -1.40
CA LEU A 71 -15.06 -1.69 -0.16
C LEU A 71 -15.97 -1.61 1.05
N CYS A 72 -15.70 -2.46 2.05
CA CYS A 72 -16.36 -2.43 3.35
C CYS A 72 -15.31 -2.20 4.42
N TYR A 73 -15.37 -1.05 5.09
CA TYR A 73 -14.42 -0.68 6.14
C TYR A 73 -15.15 -0.19 7.39
N SER A 74 -14.84 -0.81 8.53
CA SER A 74 -15.24 -0.32 9.85
C SER A 74 -14.01 0.25 10.55
N PRO A 75 -13.96 1.57 10.81
CA PRO A 75 -12.87 2.16 11.55
C PRO A 75 -12.87 1.62 13.00
N PRO A 76 -11.71 1.57 13.68
CA PRO A 76 -11.68 1.25 15.09
C PRO A 76 -12.41 2.34 15.90
N ASN A 77 -13.01 1.95 17.04
CA ASN A 77 -13.73 2.88 17.92
C ASN A 77 -12.81 3.98 18.48
N GLU A 78 -11.55 3.68 18.68
CA GLU A 78 -10.53 4.61 19.15
C GLU A 78 -9.56 4.91 18.00
N ILE A 79 -9.74 6.05 17.38
CA ILE A 79 -8.80 6.57 16.38
C ILE A 79 -7.93 7.61 17.10
N PRO A 80 -6.60 7.48 17.05
CA PRO A 80 -5.70 8.49 17.60
C PRO A 80 -6.00 9.85 16.98
N VAL A 81 -6.21 10.85 17.83
CA VAL A 81 -6.41 12.23 17.36
C VAL A 81 -5.10 12.71 16.73
N LEU A 82 -5.18 13.22 15.50
CA LEU A 82 -4.05 13.83 14.82
C LEU A 82 -3.55 15.03 15.64
N LYS A 83 -2.28 15.02 16.01
CA LYS A 83 -1.62 16.09 16.74
C LYS A 83 -0.76 16.89 15.77
N VAL A 84 -1.06 18.17 15.63
CA VAL A 84 -0.17 19.09 14.89
C VAL A 84 1.11 19.24 15.72
N LYS A 85 2.25 18.84 15.14
CA LYS A 85 3.56 18.98 15.77
C LYS A 85 4.38 20.02 14.99
N HIS A 86 4.91 21.00 15.71
CA HIS A 86 5.92 21.93 15.16
C HIS A 86 7.27 21.22 15.15
N ARG A 87 7.58 20.55 14.05
CA ARG A 87 8.81 19.78 13.83
C ARG A 87 9.19 19.83 12.34
N PRO A 88 10.40 19.42 11.97
CA PRO A 88 10.76 19.29 10.57
C PRO A 88 9.78 18.37 9.83
N VAL A 89 9.50 18.70 8.57
CA VAL A 89 8.62 17.89 7.71
C VAL A 89 9.07 16.44 7.75
N THR A 90 8.16 15.56 8.08
CA THR A 90 8.41 14.13 8.17
C THR A 90 7.61 13.39 7.11
N PHE A 91 8.31 12.78 6.18
CA PHE A 91 7.74 11.85 5.21
C PHE A 91 7.55 10.47 5.84
N GLY A 92 6.57 9.69 5.36
CA GLY A 92 6.35 8.34 5.86
C GLY A 92 5.89 7.37 4.81
N SER A 93 6.40 6.13 4.85
CA SER A 93 5.89 5.02 4.07
C SER A 93 5.77 3.76 4.93
N PHE A 94 4.54 3.21 5.01
CA PHE A 94 4.22 2.00 5.77
C PHE A 94 3.88 0.84 4.84
N ASN A 95 4.45 0.86 3.65
CA ASN A 95 4.28 -0.15 2.64
C ASN A 95 5.05 -1.44 2.93
N ASN A 96 4.66 -2.51 2.23
CA ASN A 96 5.44 -3.74 2.25
C ASN A 96 6.85 -3.49 1.71
N PHE A 97 7.87 -4.00 2.42
CA PHE A 97 9.27 -3.89 2.04
C PHE A 97 9.56 -4.36 0.60
N ALA A 98 8.85 -5.36 0.10
CA ALA A 98 8.99 -5.83 -1.28
C ALA A 98 8.75 -4.74 -2.36
N LYS A 99 8.08 -3.64 -1.99
CA LYS A 99 7.88 -2.47 -2.87
C LYS A 99 9.01 -1.44 -2.77
N LEU A 100 9.90 -1.59 -1.80
CA LEU A 100 11.02 -0.69 -1.59
C LEU A 100 12.18 -1.13 -2.47
N THR A 101 12.36 -0.46 -3.58
CA THR A 101 13.44 -0.67 -4.52
C THR A 101 14.51 0.40 -4.38
N GLU A 102 15.72 0.14 -4.88
CA GLU A 102 16.78 1.13 -4.93
C GLU A 102 16.37 2.40 -5.70
N LYS A 103 15.55 2.25 -6.75
CA LYS A 103 14.98 3.36 -7.49
C LYS A 103 14.06 4.22 -6.61
N THR A 104 13.23 3.59 -5.79
CA THR A 104 12.36 4.30 -4.82
C THR A 104 13.20 5.07 -3.81
N VAL A 105 14.24 4.45 -3.27
CA VAL A 105 15.16 5.12 -2.33
C VAL A 105 15.88 6.31 -2.98
N HIS A 106 16.28 6.18 -4.25
CA HIS A 106 16.88 7.29 -5.00
C HIS A 106 15.94 8.50 -5.10
N LEU A 107 14.67 8.28 -5.45
CA LEU A 107 13.66 9.35 -5.51
C LEU A 107 13.44 10.01 -4.14
N TRP A 108 13.34 9.22 -3.08
CA TRP A 108 13.18 9.76 -1.73
C TRP A 108 14.41 10.54 -1.27
N ALA A 109 15.61 10.08 -1.57
CA ALA A 109 16.83 10.83 -1.28
C ALA A 109 16.87 12.19 -2.02
N GLN A 110 16.46 12.23 -3.29
CA GLN A 110 16.33 13.49 -4.03
C GLN A 110 15.35 14.46 -3.35
N LEU A 111 14.19 13.96 -2.91
CA LEU A 111 13.21 14.78 -2.19
C LEU A 111 13.79 15.30 -0.87
N MET A 112 14.39 14.42 -0.08
CA MET A 112 14.98 14.78 1.22
C MET A 112 16.13 15.77 1.08
N ASN A 113 16.91 15.73 -0.01
CA ASN A 113 17.95 16.70 -0.30
C ASN A 113 17.39 18.07 -0.65
N ARG A 114 16.22 18.14 -1.30
CA ARG A 114 15.50 19.41 -1.57
C ARG A 114 14.85 19.99 -0.30
N VAL A 115 14.46 19.15 0.64
CA VAL A 115 13.88 19.56 1.94
C VAL A 115 14.87 19.22 3.05
N ALA A 116 15.90 20.06 3.19
CA ALA A 116 17.11 19.78 3.96
C ALA A 116 16.87 19.34 5.41
N ALA A 117 15.87 19.88 6.10
CA ALA A 117 15.53 19.52 7.49
C ALA A 117 14.56 18.34 7.61
N SER A 118 14.11 17.75 6.49
CA SER A 118 13.09 16.69 6.53
C SER A 118 13.62 15.38 7.12
N ARG A 119 12.68 14.59 7.67
CA ARG A 119 12.89 13.23 8.14
C ARG A 119 12.08 12.25 7.30
N LEU A 120 12.43 10.96 7.37
CA LEU A 120 11.70 9.87 6.73
C LEU A 120 11.47 8.74 7.74
N VAL A 121 10.21 8.34 7.89
CA VAL A 121 9.81 7.18 8.69
C VAL A 121 9.39 6.06 7.75
N LEU A 122 10.10 4.96 7.77
CA LEU A 122 9.77 3.74 7.03
C LEU A 122 9.33 2.66 8.00
N LYS A 123 8.16 2.08 7.77
CA LYS A 123 7.64 1.04 8.65
C LYS A 123 7.33 -0.24 7.87
N SER A 124 8.04 -1.30 8.22
CA SER A 124 7.80 -2.64 7.70
C SER A 124 8.36 -3.69 8.66
N ARG A 125 7.68 -4.84 8.76
CA ARG A 125 8.14 -5.94 9.65
C ARG A 125 9.57 -6.40 9.38
N GLN A 126 10.04 -6.25 8.15
CA GLN A 126 11.39 -6.65 7.73
C GLN A 126 12.50 -5.78 8.35
N PHE A 127 12.18 -4.59 8.84
CA PHE A 127 13.14 -3.74 9.55
C PHE A 127 13.45 -4.24 10.98
N ALA A 128 12.89 -5.35 11.41
CA ALA A 128 13.37 -6.10 12.58
C ALA A 128 14.68 -6.87 12.29
N ASP A 129 15.04 -7.05 11.01
CA ASP A 129 16.26 -7.73 10.58
C ASP A 129 17.40 -6.70 10.44
N PRO A 130 18.53 -6.84 11.20
CA PRO A 130 19.66 -5.94 11.12
C PRO A 130 20.32 -5.86 9.73
N VAL A 131 20.28 -6.95 8.96
CA VAL A 131 20.84 -6.98 7.59
C VAL A 131 20.04 -6.08 6.67
N VAL A 132 18.70 -6.18 6.74
CA VAL A 132 17.79 -5.33 5.97
C VAL A 132 17.93 -3.87 6.39
N THR A 133 17.99 -3.62 7.69
CA THR A 133 18.17 -2.27 8.24
C THR A 133 19.46 -1.63 7.75
N LYS A 134 20.57 -2.36 7.82
CA LYS A 134 21.86 -1.89 7.32
C LYS A 134 21.81 -1.59 5.83
N LEU A 135 21.24 -2.48 5.02
CA LEU A 135 21.10 -2.28 3.56
C LEU A 135 20.38 -0.97 3.23
N ILE A 136 19.29 -0.67 3.94
CA ILE A 136 18.53 0.56 3.69
C ILE A 136 19.34 1.79 4.08
N TYR A 137 20.00 1.77 5.22
CA TYR A 137 20.86 2.89 5.61
C TYR A 137 22.00 3.11 4.61
N ASP A 138 22.68 2.04 4.17
CA ASP A 138 23.75 2.11 3.16
C ASP A 138 23.25 2.75 1.84
N TRP A 139 22.02 2.41 1.43
CA TRP A 139 21.42 3.00 0.22
C TRP A 139 21.16 4.50 0.35
N PHE A 140 20.74 4.97 1.51
CA PHE A 140 20.49 6.39 1.76
C PHE A 140 21.79 7.16 1.96
N GLU A 141 22.74 6.62 2.71
CA GLU A 141 24.06 7.22 2.93
C GLU A 141 24.83 7.41 1.61
N GLY A 142 24.79 6.41 0.72
CA GLY A 142 25.34 6.52 -0.63
C GLY A 142 24.71 7.60 -1.50
N ARG A 143 23.62 8.24 -1.02
CA ARG A 143 22.92 9.35 -1.66
C ARG A 143 22.93 10.65 -0.85
N GLY A 144 23.81 10.71 0.16
CA GLY A 144 24.03 11.89 0.99
C GLY A 144 22.95 12.15 2.05
N ILE A 145 22.19 11.14 2.43
CA ILE A 145 21.20 11.25 3.51
C ILE A 145 21.76 10.58 4.77
N GLU A 146 21.92 11.37 5.83
CA GLU A 146 22.38 10.87 7.12
C GLU A 146 21.36 9.93 7.78
N GLN A 147 21.85 8.89 8.46
CA GLN A 147 21.01 7.95 9.21
C GLN A 147 20.08 8.63 10.22
N THR A 148 20.55 9.72 10.86
CA THR A 148 19.77 10.50 11.83
C THR A 148 18.47 11.06 11.28
N ARG A 149 18.36 11.17 9.96
CA ARG A 149 17.16 11.63 9.25
C ARG A 149 16.20 10.51 8.89
N ILE A 150 16.56 9.25 9.13
CA ILE A 150 15.77 8.07 8.74
C ILE A 150 15.42 7.26 9.98
N GLU A 151 14.16 6.96 10.15
CA GLU A 151 13.66 6.06 11.19
C GLU A 151 13.10 4.80 10.55
N LEU A 152 13.68 3.65 10.87
CA LEU A 152 13.22 2.34 10.43
C LEU A 152 12.45 1.65 11.55
N VAL A 153 11.17 1.43 11.34
CA VAL A 153 10.26 0.86 12.34
C VAL A 153 9.88 -0.56 11.95
N GLY A 154 10.17 -1.52 12.81
CA GLY A 154 9.80 -2.91 12.66
C GLY A 154 8.32 -3.16 12.93
N ARG A 155 8.01 -4.38 13.39
CA ARG A 155 6.63 -4.77 13.73
C ARG A 155 6.17 -4.06 15.01
N VAL A 156 5.00 -3.45 14.96
CA VAL A 156 4.29 -2.96 16.15
C VAL A 156 3.23 -3.97 16.60
N HIS A 157 2.96 -4.01 17.91
CA HIS A 157 2.21 -5.10 18.52
C HIS A 157 0.68 -4.95 18.45
N SER A 158 0.18 -3.75 18.15
CA SER A 158 -1.25 -3.50 18.08
C SER A 158 -1.64 -2.63 16.88
N ARG A 159 -2.94 -2.72 16.50
CA ARG A 159 -3.52 -1.85 15.47
C ARG A 159 -3.48 -0.38 15.91
N GLN A 160 -3.73 -0.11 17.19
CA GLN A 160 -3.68 1.24 17.76
C GLN A 160 -2.27 1.82 17.62
N ALA A 161 -1.22 1.11 18.07
CA ALA A 161 0.17 1.54 17.90
C ALA A 161 0.55 1.75 16.42
N HIS A 162 -0.04 0.96 15.51
CA HIS A 162 0.14 1.19 14.07
C HIS A 162 -0.47 2.53 13.63
N LEU A 163 -1.67 2.85 14.08
CA LEU A 163 -2.36 4.10 13.75
C LEU A 163 -1.68 5.33 14.38
N GLU A 164 -1.11 5.18 15.57
CA GLU A 164 -0.38 6.25 16.26
C GLU A 164 0.85 6.73 15.47
N TYR A 165 1.49 5.85 14.68
CA TYR A 165 2.58 6.25 13.80
C TYR A 165 2.18 7.25 12.72
N TYR A 166 0.89 7.35 12.35
CA TYR A 166 0.44 8.40 11.44
C TYR A 166 0.55 9.80 12.06
N ASN A 167 0.63 9.92 13.39
CA ASN A 167 0.96 11.18 14.07
C ASN A 167 2.43 11.57 13.96
N GLU A 168 3.31 10.65 13.57
CA GLU A 168 4.74 10.91 13.41
C GLU A 168 5.11 11.37 12.01
N ILE A 169 4.16 11.36 11.08
CA ILE A 169 4.38 11.78 9.69
C ILE A 169 3.47 12.95 9.31
N ASP A 170 3.94 13.84 8.47
CA ASP A 170 3.18 14.96 7.92
C ASP A 170 2.69 14.64 6.51
N ILE A 171 3.47 13.90 5.73
CA ILE A 171 3.14 13.47 4.37
C ILE A 171 3.32 11.97 4.29
N GLY A 172 2.22 11.24 4.16
CA GLY A 172 2.19 9.79 4.06
C GLY A 172 2.00 9.29 2.64
N LYS A 173 2.44 8.06 2.39
CA LYS A 173 2.23 7.30 1.16
C LYS A 173 2.78 7.96 -0.10
N VAL A 174 4.04 7.86 -0.26
CA VAL A 174 4.80 8.55 -1.30
C VAL A 174 5.10 7.63 -2.49
N ASP A 175 4.14 6.75 -2.87
CA ASP A 175 4.30 5.85 -4.02
C ASP A 175 3.76 6.50 -5.25
N GLY A 176 4.07 7.31 -5.95
CA GLY A 176 3.53 7.95 -7.16
C GLY A 176 3.25 9.44 -7.03
N ALA A 177 2.85 9.93 -5.87
CA ALA A 177 2.70 11.36 -5.63
C ALA A 177 4.04 12.11 -5.64
N MET A 178 5.15 11.42 -5.38
CA MET A 178 6.49 12.02 -5.41
C MET A 178 6.96 12.40 -6.81
N ASP A 179 6.69 11.56 -7.81
CA ASP A 179 7.05 11.89 -9.19
C ASP A 179 6.37 13.21 -9.63
N GLU A 180 5.13 13.44 -9.19
CA GLU A 180 4.43 14.69 -9.47
C GLU A 180 4.95 15.86 -8.64
N MET A 181 5.29 15.65 -7.37
CA MET A 181 5.86 16.72 -6.53
C MET A 181 7.25 17.12 -7.01
N ILE A 182 8.08 16.17 -7.44
CA ILE A 182 9.40 16.44 -8.02
C ILE A 182 9.26 17.20 -9.36
N LYS A 183 8.28 16.81 -10.20
CA LYS A 183 8.01 17.51 -11.47
C LYS A 183 7.50 18.93 -11.28
N LYS A 184 6.70 19.21 -10.24
CA LYS A 184 6.18 20.54 -9.93
C LYS A 184 7.19 21.46 -9.22
N ALA A 185 8.28 20.89 -8.69
CA ALA A 185 9.36 21.63 -8.03
C ALA A 185 10.53 22.02 -8.96
N ASN A 186 10.45 21.65 -10.24
CA ASN A 186 11.30 22.11 -11.35
C ASN A 186 10.56 23.16 -12.17
#